data_e66911964b3d042de1b964602111dfce
#
_entry.id   e66911964b3d042de1b964602111dfce
#
_cell.length_a   1.000
_cell.length_b   1.000
_cell.length_c   1.000
_cell.angle_alpha   90.00
_cell.angle_beta   90.00
_cell.angle_gamma   90.00
#
_symmetry.space_group_name_H-M   'P 1'
#
loop_
_entity.id
_entity.type
_entity.pdbx_description
1 polymer ?
#
loop_
_entity_poly.entity_id
_entity_poly.type
_entity_poly.pdbx_seq_one_letter_code
_entity_poly.pdbx_strand_id
1 'polypeptide(L)'
;MITAQISHVAFLAARIILMILFLLSFLVTAFFVERLLFFRKRLLKDLSPLLSALELAQSKTEIRAVLENAGRSETALILKGLQETNATEASFRKTVQAFLYPERKQWERFSVFLGSVGNNAPFIGLLGTVLGILKSFADLSLVASGGPQVVMAGISEALIATAVGLLVAIPSVIFFNICKVYIKRSLNHVNALMDMIGAKNLF
;
A
#
# COMPACT_ATOMS: atom_id res chain seq x y z
N MET A 1 -13.99 -44.22 -4.54
CA MET A 1 -14.30 -43.15 -5.50
C MET A 1 -14.20 -41.74 -4.90
N ILE A 2 -14.87 -41.42 -3.81
CA ILE A 2 -14.88 -40.09 -3.19
C ILE A 2 -13.48 -39.65 -2.70
N THR A 3 -12.71 -40.54 -2.07
CA THR A 3 -11.34 -40.23 -1.60
C THR A 3 -10.37 -39.87 -2.72
N ALA A 4 -10.41 -40.57 -3.86
CA ALA A 4 -9.57 -40.26 -5.01
C ALA A 4 -9.91 -38.89 -5.67
N GLN A 5 -11.20 -38.52 -5.66
CA GLN A 5 -11.62 -37.20 -6.16
C GLN A 5 -11.19 -36.10 -5.22
N ILE A 6 -11.27 -36.29 -3.89
CA ILE A 6 -10.81 -35.33 -2.87
C ILE A 6 -9.30 -35.11 -2.99
N SER A 7 -8.51 -36.17 -3.13
CA SER A 7 -7.05 -36.08 -3.32
C SER A 7 -6.67 -35.25 -4.57
N HIS A 8 -7.35 -35.50 -5.69
CA HIS A 8 -7.08 -34.77 -6.94
C HIS A 8 -7.44 -33.28 -6.85
N VAL A 9 -8.59 -32.96 -6.24
CA VAL A 9 -9.02 -31.57 -6.02
C VAL A 9 -8.08 -30.84 -5.04
N ALA A 10 -7.70 -31.49 -3.95
CA ALA A 10 -6.78 -30.93 -2.96
C ALA A 10 -5.38 -30.64 -3.56
N PHE A 11 -4.89 -31.53 -4.44
CA PHE A 11 -3.61 -31.35 -5.13
C PHE A 11 -3.62 -30.13 -6.08
N LEU A 12 -4.66 -30.03 -6.91
CA LEU A 12 -4.82 -28.88 -7.79
C LEU A 12 -4.96 -27.58 -7.02
N ALA A 13 -5.77 -27.59 -5.95
CA ALA A 13 -5.99 -26.42 -5.12
C ALA A 13 -4.69 -25.96 -4.41
N ALA A 14 -3.88 -26.87 -3.87
CA ALA A 14 -2.60 -26.53 -3.25
C ALA A 14 -1.62 -25.86 -4.25
N ARG A 15 -1.53 -26.39 -5.48
CA ARG A 15 -0.71 -25.78 -6.55
C ARG A 15 -1.23 -24.41 -6.98
N ILE A 16 -2.53 -24.25 -7.10
CA ILE A 16 -3.16 -22.95 -7.43
C ILE A 16 -2.85 -21.93 -6.31
N ILE A 17 -2.93 -22.32 -5.05
CA ILE A 17 -2.59 -21.45 -3.91
C ILE A 17 -1.15 -20.97 -4.01
N LEU A 18 -0.19 -21.84 -4.27
CA LEU A 18 1.22 -21.44 -4.44
C LEU A 18 1.38 -20.48 -5.61
N MET A 19 0.76 -20.75 -6.77
CA MET A 19 0.80 -19.83 -7.92
C MET A 19 0.21 -18.47 -7.59
N ILE A 20 -0.91 -18.42 -6.86
CA ILE A 20 -1.52 -17.17 -6.39
C ILE A 20 -0.55 -16.41 -5.48
N LEU A 21 0.09 -17.08 -4.52
CA LEU A 21 1.04 -16.46 -3.62
C LEU A 21 2.27 -15.90 -4.38
N PHE A 22 2.80 -16.62 -5.36
CA PHE A 22 3.89 -16.11 -6.20
C PHE A 22 3.46 -14.89 -7.02
N LEU A 23 2.26 -14.92 -7.62
CA LEU A 23 1.71 -13.77 -8.34
C LEU A 23 1.53 -12.57 -7.41
N LEU A 24 0.99 -12.79 -6.21
CA LEU A 24 0.83 -11.74 -5.20
C LEU A 24 2.17 -11.15 -4.79
N SER A 25 3.22 -11.97 -4.60
CA SER A 25 4.57 -11.51 -4.28
C SER A 25 5.11 -10.57 -5.36
N PHE A 26 4.95 -10.93 -6.63
CA PHE A 26 5.36 -10.09 -7.75
C PHE A 26 4.59 -8.77 -7.78
N LEU A 27 3.25 -8.80 -7.63
CA LEU A 27 2.40 -7.61 -7.64
C LEU A 27 2.71 -6.68 -6.46
N VAL A 28 2.93 -7.23 -5.25
CA VAL A 28 3.32 -6.46 -4.06
C VAL A 28 4.60 -5.68 -4.32
N THR A 29 5.62 -6.34 -4.87
CA THR A 29 6.90 -5.70 -5.17
C THR A 29 6.75 -4.64 -6.26
N ALA A 30 6.03 -4.95 -7.33
CA ALA A 30 5.78 -4.02 -8.44
C ALA A 30 5.05 -2.76 -7.98
N PHE A 31 3.97 -2.92 -7.21
CA PHE A 31 3.19 -1.78 -6.70
C PHE A 31 3.96 -0.97 -5.65
N PHE A 32 4.79 -1.60 -4.84
CA PHE A 32 5.64 -0.89 -3.90
C PHE A 32 6.68 -0.02 -4.62
N VAL A 33 7.38 -0.57 -5.61
CA VAL A 33 8.37 0.17 -6.41
C VAL A 33 7.70 1.36 -7.11
N GLU A 34 6.54 1.14 -7.73
CA GLU A 34 5.76 2.20 -8.37
C GLU A 34 5.40 3.31 -7.37
N ARG A 35 4.91 2.94 -6.18
CA ARG A 35 4.57 3.92 -5.14
C ARG A 35 5.79 4.68 -4.62
N LEU A 36 6.89 4.01 -4.39
CA LEU A 36 8.12 4.65 -3.93
C LEU A 36 8.63 5.68 -4.93
N LEU A 37 8.61 5.34 -6.23
CA LEU A 37 8.99 6.27 -7.30
C LEU A 37 8.01 7.45 -7.39
N PHE A 38 6.71 7.18 -7.26
CA PHE A 38 5.69 8.23 -7.24
C PHE A 38 5.91 9.22 -6.09
N PHE A 39 6.09 8.72 -4.86
CA PHE A 39 6.29 9.57 -3.68
C PHE A 39 7.59 10.39 -3.81
N ARG A 40 8.69 9.77 -4.26
CA ARG A 40 9.97 10.47 -4.47
C ARG A 40 9.88 11.61 -5.49
N LYS A 41 9.08 11.44 -6.54
CA LYS A 41 8.96 12.43 -7.62
C LYS A 41 7.95 13.53 -7.31
N ARG A 42 6.85 13.20 -6.62
CA ARG A 42 5.69 14.10 -6.49
C ARG A 42 5.53 14.74 -5.13
N LEU A 43 6.00 14.12 -4.06
CA LEU A 43 5.79 14.63 -2.71
C LEU A 43 7.01 15.38 -2.18
N LEU A 44 6.76 16.34 -1.29
CA LEU A 44 7.80 17.07 -0.56
C LEU A 44 8.55 16.13 0.38
N LYS A 45 9.89 16.14 0.31
CA LYS A 45 10.74 15.40 1.25
C LYS A 45 10.83 16.10 2.59
N ASP A 46 11.03 17.41 2.55
CA ASP A 46 11.21 18.27 3.70
C ASP A 46 10.40 19.54 3.50
N LEU A 47 9.71 19.95 4.55
CA LEU A 47 8.88 21.14 4.57
C LEU A 47 9.65 22.37 5.10
N SER A 48 10.70 22.17 5.90
CA SER A 48 11.42 23.24 6.59
C SER A 48 11.93 24.34 5.66
N PRO A 49 12.63 24.06 4.54
CA PRO A 49 13.12 25.10 3.65
C PRO A 49 11.99 25.87 2.96
N LEU A 50 10.85 25.21 2.74
CA LEU A 50 9.70 25.87 2.13
C LEU A 50 9.00 26.80 3.13
N LEU A 51 8.88 26.38 4.40
CA LEU A 51 8.30 27.23 5.45
C LEU A 51 9.14 28.47 5.70
N SER A 52 10.48 28.34 5.79
CA SER A 52 11.34 29.50 5.98
C SER A 52 11.28 30.48 4.80
N ALA A 53 11.20 29.96 3.56
CA ALA A 53 11.02 30.82 2.38
C ALA A 53 9.64 31.51 2.38
N LEU A 54 8.59 30.81 2.81
CA LEU A 54 7.26 31.39 2.94
C LEU A 54 7.17 32.40 4.08
N GLU A 55 7.92 32.22 5.17
CA GLU A 55 7.98 33.16 6.30
C GLU A 55 8.51 34.51 5.87
N LEU A 56 9.55 34.52 5.04
CA LEU A 56 10.18 35.73 4.48
C LEU A 56 9.31 36.43 3.42
N ALA A 57 8.47 35.70 2.71
CA ALA A 57 7.62 36.26 1.66
C ALA A 57 6.54 37.17 2.27
N GLN A 58 6.48 38.43 1.80
CA GLN A 58 5.55 39.45 2.32
C GLN A 58 4.37 39.70 1.38
N SER A 59 4.47 39.30 0.12
CA SER A 59 3.43 39.52 -0.89
C SER A 59 2.81 38.20 -1.41
N LYS A 60 1.58 38.29 -1.89
CA LYS A 60 0.87 37.17 -2.53
C LYS A 60 1.61 36.64 -3.78
N THR A 61 2.32 37.50 -4.47
CA THR A 61 3.15 37.18 -5.66
C THR A 61 4.40 36.41 -5.26
N GLU A 62 5.08 36.78 -4.19
CA GLU A 62 6.25 36.06 -3.68
C GLU A 62 5.88 34.67 -3.16
N ILE A 63 4.76 34.55 -2.43
CA ILE A 63 4.27 33.26 -1.97
C ILE A 63 3.98 32.32 -3.16
N ARG A 64 3.34 32.83 -4.23
CA ARG A 64 3.10 32.04 -5.42
C ARG A 64 4.41 31.60 -6.06
N ALA A 65 5.38 32.46 -6.22
CA ALA A 65 6.68 32.13 -6.79
C ALA A 65 7.42 31.04 -5.97
N VAL A 66 7.39 31.13 -4.65
CA VAL A 66 7.98 30.12 -3.74
C VAL A 66 7.30 28.76 -3.91
N LEU A 67 5.97 28.73 -3.96
CA LEU A 67 5.20 27.49 -4.13
C LEU A 67 5.38 26.88 -5.53
N GLU A 68 5.44 27.69 -6.60
CA GLU A 68 5.68 27.25 -7.97
C GLU A 68 7.08 26.63 -8.13
N ASN A 69 8.10 27.26 -7.56
CA ASN A 69 9.47 26.76 -7.59
C ASN A 69 9.64 25.40 -6.88
N ALA A 70 8.84 25.12 -5.86
CA ALA A 70 8.85 23.82 -5.20
C ALA A 70 8.31 22.69 -6.08
N GLY A 71 7.34 22.96 -6.96
CA GLY A 71 6.86 22.05 -8.02
C GLY A 71 6.36 20.68 -7.53
N ARG A 72 5.74 20.63 -6.35
CA ARG A 72 5.26 19.39 -5.70
C ARG A 72 3.74 19.36 -5.60
N SER A 73 3.17 18.15 -5.42
CA SER A 73 1.71 17.99 -5.34
C SER A 73 1.09 18.82 -4.21
N GLU A 74 1.75 18.89 -3.06
CA GLU A 74 1.30 19.67 -1.90
C GLU A 74 1.24 21.18 -2.22
N THR A 75 2.28 21.72 -2.84
CA THR A 75 2.33 23.14 -3.20
C THR A 75 1.36 23.47 -4.34
N ALA A 76 1.16 22.55 -5.29
CA ALA A 76 0.18 22.71 -6.36
C ALA A 76 -1.26 22.82 -5.83
N LEU A 77 -1.60 22.06 -4.78
CA LEU A 77 -2.90 22.16 -4.10
C LEU A 77 -3.12 23.55 -3.49
N ILE A 78 -2.10 24.07 -2.80
CA ILE A 78 -2.15 25.40 -2.20
C ILE A 78 -2.28 26.48 -3.28
N LEU A 79 -1.53 26.38 -4.38
CA LEU A 79 -1.62 27.32 -5.51
C LEU A 79 -3.03 27.35 -6.10
N LYS A 80 -3.66 26.20 -6.31
CA LYS A 80 -5.06 26.13 -6.76
C LYS A 80 -6.00 26.84 -5.79
N GLY A 81 -5.83 26.60 -4.49
CA GLY A 81 -6.60 27.31 -3.47
C GLY A 81 -6.45 28.84 -3.54
N LEU A 82 -5.22 29.32 -3.75
CA LEU A 82 -4.93 30.75 -3.87
C LEU A 82 -5.45 31.39 -5.17
N GLN A 83 -5.67 30.61 -6.23
CA GLN A 83 -6.21 31.11 -7.50
C GLN A 83 -7.73 31.23 -7.47
N GLU A 84 -8.40 30.28 -6.84
CA GLU A 84 -9.87 30.17 -6.83
C GLU A 84 -10.54 31.12 -5.83
N THR A 85 -9.81 31.59 -4.80
CA THR A 85 -10.39 32.36 -3.70
C THR A 85 -9.93 33.81 -3.65
N ASN A 86 -10.89 34.71 -3.75
CA ASN A 86 -10.64 36.15 -3.61
C ASN A 86 -11.12 36.76 -2.28
N ALA A 87 -11.64 35.95 -1.31
CA ALA A 87 -12.47 36.56 -0.30
C ALA A 87 -12.15 36.27 1.17
N THR A 88 -11.81 35.06 1.58
CA THR A 88 -11.57 34.73 3.00
C THR A 88 -10.69 33.52 3.22
N GLU A 89 -9.99 33.46 4.38
CA GLU A 89 -9.23 32.28 4.79
C GLU A 89 -10.10 31.00 4.82
N ALA A 90 -11.33 31.11 5.31
CA ALA A 90 -12.24 29.98 5.39
C ALA A 90 -12.60 29.41 3.99
N SER A 91 -12.76 30.28 2.99
CA SER A 91 -12.98 29.87 1.60
C SER A 91 -11.74 29.21 1.00
N PHE A 92 -10.56 29.77 1.23
CA PHE A 92 -9.28 29.17 0.83
C PHE A 92 -9.11 27.76 1.38
N ARG A 93 -9.31 27.56 2.69
CA ARG A 93 -9.21 26.25 3.34
C ARG A 93 -10.20 25.23 2.73
N LYS A 94 -11.45 25.62 2.50
CA LYS A 94 -12.46 24.77 1.89
C LYS A 94 -12.06 24.37 0.46
N THR A 95 -11.54 25.31 -0.32
CA THR A 95 -11.09 25.05 -1.68
C THR A 95 -9.89 24.09 -1.72
N VAL A 96 -8.88 24.31 -0.89
CA VAL A 96 -7.74 23.38 -0.80
C VAL A 96 -8.21 21.99 -0.38
N GLN A 97 -9.11 21.87 0.59
CA GLN A 97 -9.64 20.58 1.02
C GLN A 97 -10.44 19.87 -0.08
N ALA A 98 -11.19 20.61 -0.88
CA ALA A 98 -11.91 20.04 -2.04
C ALA A 98 -10.96 19.45 -3.09
N PHE A 99 -9.84 20.11 -3.38
CA PHE A 99 -8.81 19.61 -4.28
C PHE A 99 -7.96 18.50 -3.63
N LEU A 100 -7.80 18.50 -2.32
CA LEU A 100 -7.03 17.48 -1.60
C LEU A 100 -7.70 16.10 -1.68
N TYR A 101 -9.03 16.03 -1.72
CA TYR A 101 -9.75 14.75 -1.73
C TYR A 101 -9.37 13.85 -2.92
N PRO A 102 -9.43 14.30 -4.20
CA PRO A 102 -8.99 13.48 -5.33
C PRO A 102 -7.50 13.19 -5.33
N GLU A 103 -6.65 14.13 -4.89
CA GLU A 103 -5.20 13.89 -4.78
C GLU A 103 -4.88 12.83 -3.73
N ARG A 104 -5.53 12.89 -2.57
CA ARG A 104 -5.40 11.87 -1.53
C ARG A 104 -5.74 10.48 -2.06
N LYS A 105 -6.79 10.34 -2.87
CA LYS A 105 -7.15 9.08 -3.50
C LYS A 105 -6.04 8.56 -4.42
N GLN A 106 -5.34 9.44 -5.13
CA GLN A 106 -4.17 9.05 -5.93
C GLN A 106 -2.98 8.62 -5.06
N TRP A 107 -2.73 9.31 -3.92
CA TRP A 107 -1.67 8.95 -2.98
C TRP A 107 -1.93 7.60 -2.33
N GLU A 108 -3.18 7.28 -2.00
CA GLU A 108 -3.62 6.02 -1.39
C GLU A 108 -3.72 4.86 -2.40
N ARG A 109 -3.61 5.12 -3.70
CA ARG A 109 -3.70 4.10 -4.74
C ARG A 109 -2.71 2.97 -4.45
N PHE A 110 -3.12 1.72 -4.62
CA PHE A 110 -2.40 0.49 -4.30
C PHE A 110 -2.05 0.25 -2.83
N SER A 111 -2.11 1.25 -1.94
CA SER A 111 -1.86 1.03 -0.52
C SER A 111 -2.88 0.07 0.09
N VAL A 112 -4.15 0.19 -0.29
CA VAL A 112 -5.21 -0.74 0.15
C VAL A 112 -4.91 -2.17 -0.29
N PHE A 113 -4.43 -2.37 -1.52
CA PHE A 113 -4.02 -3.68 -2.01
C PHE A 113 -2.87 -4.26 -1.18
N LEU A 114 -1.81 -3.48 -0.92
CA LEU A 114 -0.69 -3.92 -0.09
C LEU A 114 -1.15 -4.34 1.31
N GLY A 115 -2.01 -3.56 1.94
CA GLY A 115 -2.60 -3.90 3.24
C GLY A 115 -3.44 -5.17 3.20
N SER A 116 -4.27 -5.33 2.17
CA SER A 116 -5.11 -6.53 2.00
C SER A 116 -4.28 -7.78 1.80
N VAL A 117 -3.24 -7.74 0.95
CA VAL A 117 -2.34 -8.89 0.75
C VAL A 117 -1.59 -9.20 2.03
N GLY A 118 -1.04 -8.19 2.72
CA GLY A 118 -0.33 -8.39 3.98
C GLY A 118 -1.17 -9.07 5.05
N ASN A 119 -2.44 -8.72 5.15
CA ASN A 119 -3.34 -9.31 6.14
C ASN A 119 -3.86 -10.70 5.76
N ASN A 120 -4.01 -11.00 4.46
CA ASN A 120 -4.68 -12.23 3.99
C ASN A 120 -3.71 -13.30 3.48
N ALA A 121 -2.50 -12.96 3.03
CA ALA A 121 -1.56 -13.93 2.49
C ALA A 121 -1.20 -15.06 3.49
N PRO A 122 -1.06 -14.82 4.82
CA PRO A 122 -0.84 -15.91 5.78
C PRO A 122 -1.99 -16.91 5.82
N PHE A 123 -3.24 -16.43 5.72
CA PHE A 123 -4.43 -17.30 5.73
C PHE A 123 -4.54 -18.10 4.42
N ILE A 124 -4.13 -17.53 3.29
CA ILE A 124 -4.03 -18.24 2.01
C ILE A 124 -2.97 -19.34 2.12
N GLY A 125 -1.82 -19.06 2.74
CA GLY A 125 -0.79 -20.06 3.03
C GLY A 125 -1.28 -21.17 3.97
N LEU A 126 -1.97 -20.81 5.05
CA LEU A 126 -2.58 -21.76 5.97
C LEU A 126 -3.59 -22.67 5.25
N LEU A 127 -4.44 -22.12 4.40
CA LEU A 127 -5.34 -22.93 3.57
C LEU A 127 -4.57 -23.94 2.73
N GLY A 128 -3.42 -23.55 2.17
CA GLY A 128 -2.52 -24.44 1.44
C GLY A 128 -2.03 -25.61 2.29
N THR A 129 -1.65 -25.36 3.56
CA THR A 129 -1.25 -26.47 4.47
C THR A 129 -2.40 -27.42 4.78
N VAL A 130 -3.58 -26.90 5.05
CA VAL A 130 -4.77 -27.74 5.33
C VAL A 130 -5.08 -28.66 4.16
N LEU A 131 -5.06 -28.13 2.94
CA LEU A 131 -5.31 -28.93 1.73
C LEU A 131 -4.18 -29.93 1.45
N GLY A 132 -2.93 -29.57 1.70
CA GLY A 132 -1.79 -30.49 1.57
C GLY A 132 -1.84 -31.65 2.56
N ILE A 133 -2.21 -31.38 3.81
CA ILE A 133 -2.39 -32.42 4.84
C ILE A 133 -3.56 -33.34 4.46
N LEU A 134 -4.69 -32.79 4.04
CA LEU A 134 -5.83 -33.58 3.57
C LEU A 134 -5.45 -34.53 2.44
N LYS A 135 -4.66 -34.02 1.45
CA LYS A 135 -4.12 -34.82 0.37
C LYS A 135 -3.26 -35.95 0.91
N SER A 136 -2.32 -35.67 1.83
CA SER A 136 -1.40 -36.68 2.37
C SER A 136 -2.12 -37.83 3.05
N PHE A 137 -3.20 -37.56 3.79
CA PHE A 137 -4.03 -38.59 4.39
C PHE A 137 -4.88 -39.35 3.36
N ALA A 138 -5.37 -38.67 2.33
CA ALA A 138 -6.10 -39.33 1.25
C ALA A 138 -5.17 -40.28 0.47
N ASP A 139 -3.94 -39.86 0.15
CA ASP A 139 -2.94 -40.69 -0.54
C ASP A 139 -2.56 -41.92 0.31
N LEU A 140 -2.42 -41.78 1.63
CA LEU A 140 -2.18 -42.90 2.54
C LEU A 140 -3.30 -43.95 2.47
N SER A 141 -4.57 -43.52 2.36
CA SER A 141 -5.70 -44.42 2.29
C SER A 141 -5.77 -45.24 0.99
N LEU A 142 -5.09 -44.78 -0.07
CA LEU A 142 -5.07 -45.41 -1.41
C LEU A 142 -3.89 -46.39 -1.59
N VAL A 143 -2.81 -46.25 -0.81
CA VAL A 143 -1.60 -47.06 -0.93
C VAL A 143 -1.51 -48.03 0.24
N ALA A 144 -1.91 -49.28 0.02
CA ALA A 144 -1.94 -50.33 1.06
C ALA A 144 -0.57 -50.61 1.74
N SER A 145 0.55 -50.22 1.06
CA SER A 145 1.92 -50.30 1.56
C SER A 145 2.57 -48.91 1.84
N GLY A 146 1.79 -47.84 1.80
CA GLY A 146 2.26 -46.49 2.07
C GLY A 146 2.56 -46.31 3.56
N GLY A 147 3.82 -46.41 3.93
CA GLY A 147 4.27 -46.18 5.29
C GLY A 147 4.20 -44.70 5.71
N PRO A 148 4.56 -44.37 6.98
CA PRO A 148 4.58 -43.01 7.50
C PRO A 148 5.36 -42.01 6.64
N GLN A 149 6.28 -42.47 5.80
CA GLN A 149 7.10 -41.64 4.92
C GLN A 149 6.30 -40.87 3.88
N VAL A 150 5.18 -41.43 3.36
CA VAL A 150 4.31 -40.76 2.38
C VAL A 150 3.62 -39.57 3.04
N VAL A 151 3.12 -39.76 4.27
CA VAL A 151 2.46 -38.68 5.04
C VAL A 151 3.46 -37.59 5.41
N MET A 152 4.65 -37.99 5.87
CA MET A 152 5.73 -37.03 6.25
C MET A 152 6.16 -36.16 5.06
N ALA A 153 6.32 -36.74 3.88
CA ALA A 153 6.66 -36.01 2.65
C ALA A 153 5.56 -34.98 2.28
N GLY A 154 4.30 -35.40 2.32
CA GLY A 154 3.18 -34.51 2.02
C GLY A 154 2.96 -33.41 3.03
N ILE A 155 3.16 -33.67 4.33
CA ILE A 155 3.13 -32.62 5.37
C ILE A 155 4.27 -31.63 5.14
N SER A 156 5.47 -32.09 4.81
CA SER A 156 6.61 -31.21 4.52
C SER A 156 6.31 -30.29 3.33
N GLU A 157 5.72 -30.82 2.25
CA GLU A 157 5.30 -30.03 1.09
C GLU A 157 4.21 -29.02 1.47
N ALA A 158 3.26 -29.43 2.30
CA ALA A 158 2.19 -28.54 2.77
C ALA A 158 2.73 -27.32 3.54
N LEU A 159 3.68 -27.51 4.44
CA LEU A 159 4.28 -26.44 5.26
C LEU A 159 4.93 -25.33 4.40
N ILE A 160 5.40 -25.65 3.20
CA ILE A 160 5.96 -24.68 2.26
C ILE A 160 4.92 -23.59 1.92
N ALA A 161 3.64 -23.96 1.78
CA ALA A 161 2.59 -22.99 1.45
C ALA A 161 2.43 -21.90 2.53
N THR A 162 2.46 -22.28 3.81
CA THR A 162 2.43 -21.28 4.91
C THR A 162 3.71 -20.44 4.94
N ALA A 163 4.87 -21.05 4.75
CA ALA A 163 6.14 -20.31 4.70
C ALA A 163 6.13 -19.26 3.58
N VAL A 164 5.66 -19.62 2.39
CA VAL A 164 5.50 -18.68 1.26
C VAL A 164 4.46 -17.61 1.58
N GLY A 165 3.32 -17.97 2.19
CA GLY A 165 2.31 -17.01 2.62
C GLY A 165 2.86 -15.94 3.57
N LEU A 166 3.68 -16.34 4.55
CA LEU A 166 4.37 -15.42 5.46
C LEU A 166 5.43 -14.56 4.75
N LEU A 167 6.19 -15.17 3.82
CA LEU A 167 7.19 -14.48 3.03
C LEU A 167 6.59 -13.36 2.16
N VAL A 168 5.36 -13.52 1.70
CA VAL A 168 4.61 -12.50 0.96
C VAL A 168 4.01 -11.46 1.90
N ALA A 169 3.46 -11.89 3.03
CA ALA A 169 2.74 -11.03 3.97
C ALA A 169 3.65 -10.01 4.64
N ILE A 170 4.81 -10.44 5.13
CA ILE A 170 5.70 -9.58 5.92
C ILE A 170 6.17 -8.35 5.11
N PRO A 171 6.74 -8.50 3.89
CA PRO A 171 7.09 -7.33 3.08
C PRO A 171 5.88 -6.47 2.73
N SER A 172 4.72 -7.09 2.46
CA SER A 172 3.50 -6.37 2.08
C SER A 172 3.04 -5.41 3.19
N VAL A 173 3.04 -5.87 4.45
CA VAL A 173 2.71 -5.02 5.62
C VAL A 173 3.74 -3.90 5.79
N ILE A 174 5.02 -4.21 5.65
CA ILE A 174 6.09 -3.21 5.75
C ILE A 174 5.88 -2.12 4.67
N PHE A 175 5.65 -2.52 3.42
CA PHE A 175 5.44 -1.60 2.30
C PHE A 175 4.19 -0.75 2.48
N PHE A 176 3.09 -1.35 2.96
CA PHE A 176 1.88 -0.63 3.33
C PHE A 176 2.13 0.44 4.38
N ASN A 177 2.86 0.11 5.45
CA ASN A 177 3.18 1.05 6.51
C ASN A 177 4.08 2.20 6.01
N ILE A 178 5.06 1.91 5.16
CA ILE A 178 5.89 2.92 4.51
C ILE A 178 5.01 3.89 3.70
N CYS A 179 4.10 3.36 2.86
CA CYS A 179 3.17 4.20 2.09
C CYS A 179 2.32 5.08 2.99
N LYS A 180 1.76 4.53 4.08
CA LYS A 180 0.99 5.30 5.06
C LYS A 180 1.77 6.46 5.69
N VAL A 181 3.04 6.24 6.00
CA VAL A 181 3.91 7.30 6.55
C VAL A 181 4.09 8.43 5.55
N TYR A 182 4.35 8.14 4.28
CA TYR A 182 4.46 9.16 3.23
C TYR A 182 3.16 9.95 3.07
N ILE A 183 2.03 9.27 2.98
CA ILE A 183 0.71 9.90 2.82
C ILE A 183 0.40 10.81 4.02
N LYS A 184 0.59 10.31 5.25
CA LYS A 184 0.37 11.10 6.46
C LYS A 184 1.27 12.34 6.52
N ARG A 185 2.55 12.19 6.14
CA ARG A 185 3.48 13.32 6.06
C ARG A 185 2.98 14.38 5.08
N SER A 186 2.59 13.99 3.86
CA SER A 186 2.10 14.94 2.86
C SER A 186 0.80 15.63 3.27
N LEU A 187 -0.12 14.93 3.94
CA LEU A 187 -1.31 15.55 4.52
C LEU A 187 -0.95 16.61 5.58
N ASN A 188 0.02 16.30 6.44
CA ASN A 188 0.51 17.25 7.43
C ASN A 188 1.19 18.46 6.76
N HIS A 189 1.94 18.26 5.68
CA HIS A 189 2.56 19.35 4.91
C HIS A 189 1.50 20.29 4.32
N VAL A 190 0.44 19.73 3.72
CA VAL A 190 -0.67 20.55 3.20
C VAL A 190 -1.34 21.37 4.31
N ASN A 191 -1.60 20.76 5.47
CA ASN A 191 -2.18 21.46 6.61
C ASN A 191 -1.27 22.58 7.12
N ALA A 192 0.02 22.30 7.32
CA ALA A 192 0.98 23.31 7.77
C ALA A 192 1.11 24.49 6.78
N LEU A 193 1.08 24.20 5.47
CA LEU A 193 1.08 25.25 4.44
C LEU A 193 -0.21 26.10 4.48
N MET A 194 -1.36 25.46 4.66
CA MET A 194 -2.63 26.18 4.83
C MET A 194 -2.62 27.10 6.06
N ASP A 195 -2.12 26.60 7.18
CA ASP A 195 -2.04 27.35 8.44
C ASP A 195 -1.11 28.55 8.31
N MET A 196 0.06 28.34 7.71
CA MET A 196 1.04 29.41 7.52
C MET A 196 0.53 30.52 6.59
N ILE A 197 -0.13 30.16 5.50
CA ILE A 197 -0.70 31.14 4.55
C ILE A 197 -1.92 31.84 5.18
N GLY A 198 -2.73 31.12 5.93
CA GLY A 198 -3.85 31.70 6.69
C GLY A 198 -3.38 32.76 7.70
N ALA A 199 -2.31 32.48 8.44
CA ALA A 199 -1.73 33.41 9.43
C ALA A 199 -1.21 34.74 8.83
N LYS A 200 -0.91 34.77 7.52
CA LYS A 200 -0.41 35.98 6.85
C LYS A 200 -1.49 36.98 6.44
N ASN A 201 -2.77 36.71 6.69
CA ASN A 201 -3.92 37.59 6.38
C ASN A 201 -3.87 38.17 4.94
N LEU A 202 -3.56 37.35 3.95
CA LEU A 202 -3.40 37.75 2.55
C LEU A 202 -4.70 37.65 1.73
N PHE A 203 -5.82 37.51 2.40
CA PHE A 203 -7.15 37.30 1.81
C PHE A 203 -7.96 38.57 1.74
#